data_8d6a92727da02ba248d3728e1100ff63
#
_entry.id   8d6a92727da02ba248d3728e1100ff63
#
_cell.length_a   1.000
_cell.length_b   1.000
_cell.length_c   1.000
_cell.angle_alpha   90.00
_cell.angle_beta   90.00
_cell.angle_gamma   90.00
#
_symmetry.space_group_name_H-M   'P 1'
#
loop_
_entity.id
_entity.type
_entity.pdbx_description
1 polymer ?
#
loop_
_entity_poly.entity_id
_entity_poly.type
_entity_poly.pdbx_seq_one_letter_code
_entity_poly.pdbx_strand_id
1 'polypeptide(L)' 'MRGPGKNKTIYAVYKGDDFVDVGTREEIMESMGWAERTFYFMLWQTNKGMIGENELGVYRIGRDGEE' A
#
# COMPACT_ATOMS: atom_id res chain seq x y z
N MET A 1 19.60 8.48 -10.12
CA MET A 1 19.25 8.05 -10.02
C MET A 1 19.09 7.40 -9.63
N ARG A 2 19.13 7.36 -9.30
CA ARG A 2 18.97 6.82 -8.95
C ARG A 2 18.55 6.03 -8.62
N GLY A 3 19.01 6.10 -8.35
CA GLY A 3 18.89 4.75 -8.27
C GLY A 3 17.73 4.48 -7.70
N PRO A 4 17.19 4.72 -8.12
CA PRO A 4 15.93 4.60 -7.69
C PRO A 4 15.46 3.35 -7.28
N GLY A 5 14.78 2.89 -7.15
CA GLY A 5 14.12 1.68 -6.87
C GLY A 5 14.60 0.90 -5.70
N LYS A 6 15.81 1.13 -5.31
CA LYS A 6 16.34 0.28 -4.28
C LYS A 6 15.75 0.52 -2.93
N ASN A 7 15.05 1.59 -2.72
CA ASN A 7 14.45 1.85 -1.42
C ASN A 7 12.95 1.93 -1.49
N LYS A 8 12.38 1.28 -2.44
CA LYS A 8 10.93 1.31 -2.58
C LYS A 8 10.26 0.53 -1.46
N THR A 9 9.28 1.14 -0.88
CA THR A 9 8.50 0.51 0.17
C THR A 9 7.47 -0.41 -0.46
N ILE A 10 7.28 -1.56 0.15
CA ILE A 10 6.30 -2.54 -0.32
C ILE A 10 5.08 -2.46 0.59
N TYR A 11 3.93 -2.44 -0.04
CA TYR A 11 2.66 -2.36 0.67
C TYR A 11 1.81 -3.56 0.29
N ALA A 12 0.92 -3.94 1.21
CA ALA A 12 -0.07 -4.97 0.94
C ALA A 12 -1.45 -4.37 1.13
N VAL A 13 -2.38 -4.78 0.29
CA VAL A 13 -3.74 -4.32 0.38
C VAL A 13 -4.62 -5.50 0.77
N TYR A 14 -5.41 -5.30 1.80
CA TYR A 14 -6.34 -6.31 2.26
C TYR A 14 -7.75 -5.72 2.32
N LYS A 15 -8.73 -6.58 2.14
CA LYS A 15 -10.12 -6.22 2.38
C LYS A 15 -10.58 -7.10 3.51
N GLY A 16 -10.68 -6.49 4.71
CA GLY A 16 -10.89 -7.31 5.88
C GLY A 16 -9.70 -8.23 6.05
N ASP A 17 -9.94 -9.52 6.05
CA ASP A 17 -8.87 -10.51 6.16
C ASP A 17 -8.43 -11.05 4.81
N ASP A 18 -9.02 -10.58 3.74
CA ASP A 18 -8.74 -11.13 2.42
C ASP A 18 -7.63 -10.35 1.73
N PHE A 19 -6.62 -11.06 1.27
CA PHE A 19 -5.53 -10.45 0.53
C PHE A 19 -6.03 -9.97 -0.82
N VAL A 20 -5.66 -8.75 -1.19
CA VAL A 20 -6.05 -8.18 -2.47
C VAL A 20 -4.86 -8.00 -3.39
N ASP A 21 -3.80 -7.35 -2.91
CA ASP A 21 -2.68 -7.03 -3.78
C ASP A 21 -1.46 -6.69 -2.95
N VAL A 22 -0.30 -6.74 -3.57
CA VAL A 22 0.95 -6.40 -2.92
C VAL A 22 1.88 -5.79 -3.96
N GLY A 23 2.65 -4.82 -3.54
CA GLY A 23 3.59 -4.18 -4.44
C GLY A 23 4.01 -2.82 -3.94
N THR A 24 4.72 -2.09 -4.78
CA THR A 24 5.09 -0.73 -4.44
C THR A 24 3.87 0.17 -4.54
N ARG A 25 4.04 1.40 -4.06
CA ARG A 25 2.96 2.36 -4.15
C ARG A 25 2.46 2.50 -5.59
N GLU A 26 3.38 2.66 -6.53
CA GLU A 26 2.98 2.84 -7.93
C GLU A 26 2.25 1.62 -8.45
N GLU A 27 2.72 0.45 -8.08
CA GLU A 27 2.08 -0.78 -8.54
C GLU A 27 0.66 -0.89 -8.01
N ILE A 28 0.47 -0.56 -6.76
CA ILE A 28 -0.85 -0.64 -6.15
C ILE A 28 -1.77 0.42 -6.73
N MET A 29 -1.25 1.63 -6.92
CA MET A 29 -2.06 2.69 -7.49
C MET A 29 -2.57 2.32 -8.88
N GLU A 30 -1.70 1.71 -9.66
CA GLU A 30 -2.10 1.31 -11.01
C GLU A 30 -3.07 0.15 -10.95
N SER A 31 -2.80 -0.83 -10.12
CA SER A 31 -3.65 -2.00 -10.01
C SER A 31 -5.05 -1.66 -9.52
N MET A 32 -5.13 -0.77 -8.54
CA MET A 32 -6.41 -0.42 -7.94
C MET A 32 -7.09 0.76 -8.64
N GLY A 33 -6.37 1.43 -9.51
CA GLY A 33 -6.93 2.60 -10.16
C GLY A 33 -7.01 3.80 -9.25
N TRP A 34 -6.11 3.91 -8.29
CA TRP A 34 -6.13 4.98 -7.32
C TRP A 34 -5.24 6.13 -7.75
N ALA A 35 -5.66 7.36 -7.43
CA ALA A 35 -4.77 8.50 -7.51
C ALA A 35 -3.87 8.49 -6.29
N GLU A 36 -2.81 9.29 -6.36
CA GLU A 36 -1.85 9.32 -5.27
C GLU A 36 -2.49 9.73 -3.96
N ARG A 37 -3.35 10.72 -3.99
CA ARG A 37 -3.99 11.16 -2.76
C ARG A 37 -4.89 10.08 -2.18
N THR A 38 -5.53 9.31 -3.05
CA THR A 38 -6.36 8.22 -2.57
C THR A 38 -5.53 7.17 -1.86
N PHE A 39 -4.36 6.83 -2.43
CA PHE A 39 -3.48 5.88 -1.81
C PHE A 39 -3.07 6.34 -0.41
N TYR A 40 -2.65 7.59 -0.28
CA TYR A 40 -2.20 8.09 1.01
C TYR A 40 -3.34 8.21 2.00
N PHE A 41 -4.54 8.52 1.53
CA PHE A 41 -5.69 8.55 2.41
C PHE A 41 -5.98 7.15 2.97
N MET A 42 -5.92 6.15 2.12
CA MET A 42 -6.15 4.78 2.58
C MET A 42 -5.08 4.34 3.55
N LEU A 43 -3.84 4.71 3.29
CA LEU A 43 -2.75 4.39 4.18
C LEU A 43 -2.94 5.07 5.52
N TRP A 44 -3.36 6.32 5.51
CA TRP A 44 -3.60 7.07 6.74
C TRP A 44 -4.71 6.41 7.55
N GLN A 45 -5.81 6.04 6.88
CA GLN A 45 -6.91 5.39 7.57
C GLN A 45 -6.46 4.10 8.23
N THR A 46 -5.66 3.33 7.51
CA THR A 46 -5.18 2.06 8.02
C THR A 46 -4.31 2.28 9.25
N ASN A 47 -3.41 3.26 9.19
CA ASN A 47 -2.51 3.54 10.31
C ASN A 47 -3.26 4.04 11.53
N LYS A 48 -4.39 4.69 11.31
CA LYS A 48 -5.20 5.19 12.42
C LYS A 48 -6.17 4.15 12.95
N GLY A 49 -6.25 3.01 12.29
CA GLY A 49 -7.18 1.99 12.72
C GLY A 49 -8.63 2.34 12.43
N MET A 50 -8.87 3.13 11.41
CA MET A 50 -10.21 3.63 11.12
C MET A 50 -10.86 2.90 9.97
N ILE A 51 -10.49 1.65 9.75
CA ILE A 51 -11.10 0.88 8.68
C ILE A 51 -12.05 -0.15 9.27
N GLY A 52 -13.15 -0.35 8.58
CA GLY A 52 -14.11 -1.35 8.99
C GLY A 52 -13.72 -2.73 8.50
N GLU A 53 -14.55 -3.70 8.83
CA GLU A 53 -14.24 -5.09 8.54
C GLU A 53 -14.18 -5.39 7.05
N ASN A 54 -14.98 -4.69 6.27
CA ASN A 54 -15.06 -4.97 4.86
C ASN A 54 -14.42 -3.88 4.02
N GLU A 55 -13.60 -3.04 4.62
CA GLU A 55 -12.99 -1.95 3.91
C GLU A 55 -11.55 -2.29 3.59
N LEU A 56 -11.04 -1.65 2.54
CA LEU A 56 -9.68 -1.88 2.12
C LEU A 56 -8.72 -1.21 3.08
N GLY A 57 -7.65 -1.93 3.41
CA GLY A 57 -6.58 -1.38 4.22
C GLY A 57 -5.28 -1.53 3.50
N VAL A 58 -4.40 -0.56 3.68
CA VAL A 58 -3.07 -0.56 3.07
C VAL A 58 -2.04 -0.66 4.18
N TYR A 59 -1.25 -1.71 4.15
CA TYR A 59 -0.28 -1.99 5.19
C TYR A 59 1.13 -1.95 4.62
N ARG A 60 2.02 -1.26 5.30
CA ARG A 60 3.41 -1.24 4.88
C ARG A 60 4.10 -2.48 5.44
N ILE A 61 4.67 -3.30 4.57
CA ILE A 61 5.28 -4.54 5.02
C ILE A 61 6.78 -4.55 4.91
N GLY A 62 7.39 -3.58 4.23
CA GLY A 62 8.83 -3.55 4.18
C GLY A 62 9.33 -2.71 3.03
N ARG A 63 10.59 -2.90 2.70
CA ARG A 63 11.24 -2.21 1.63
C ARG A 63 11.89 -3.19 0.69
N ASP A 64 11.66 -2.97 -0.58
CA ASP A 64 12.32 -3.79 -1.57
C ASP A 64 13.80 -3.44 -1.59
N GLY A 65 14.64 -4.46 -1.56
CA GLY A 65 16.08 -4.24 -1.62
C GLY A 65 16.73 -3.98 -0.27
N GLU A 66 15.98 -4.00 0.78
CA GLU A 66 16.53 -3.78 2.10
C GLU A 66 16.99 -5.09 2.72
N GLU A 67 18.08 -5.05 3.39
CA GLU A 67 18.59 -6.27 4.00
C GLU A 67 18.36 -6.30 5.47
#